data_9d42003ceb052b9a6c42c6302cbf9b11
#
_entry.id   9d42003ceb052b9a6c42c6302cbf9b11
#
_cell.length_a   1.000
_cell.length_b   1.000
_cell.length_c   1.000
_cell.angle_alpha   90.00
_cell.angle_beta   90.00
_cell.angle_gamma   90.00
#
_symmetry.space_group_name_H-M   'P 1'
#
loop_
_entity.id
_entity.type
_entity.pdbx_description
1 polymer ?
#
loop_
_entity_poly.entity_id
_entity_poly.type
_entity_poly.pdbx_seq_one_letter_code
_entity_poly.pdbx_strand_id
1 'polypeptide(L)'
;MRFLDSLGAKDAAAPLQVFMTTHSPVALRELSGSQLFVVRSAPQRHSVMPAGETNEVQSTLRKDPEAFLAKSIIVCEGASEVGFARGLDQWWVSLGATSFLAHGGAYV
;
A
#
# COMPACT_ATOMS: atom_id res chain seq x y z
N MET A 1 11.31 -4.96 -5.70
CA MET A 1 11.90 -6.21 -5.15
C MET A 1 13.04 -6.66 -6.02
N ARG A 2 14.24 -6.60 -5.48
CA ARG A 2 15.48 -6.90 -6.21
C ARG A 2 15.56 -8.33 -6.76
N PHE A 3 14.99 -9.27 -6.03
CA PHE A 3 14.96 -10.67 -6.47
C PHE A 3 14.16 -10.84 -7.77
N LEU A 4 13.00 -10.21 -7.87
CA LEU A 4 12.16 -10.26 -9.07
C LEU A 4 12.83 -9.54 -10.25
N ASP A 5 13.46 -8.40 -9.98
CA ASP A 5 14.22 -7.68 -11.01
C ASP A 5 15.38 -8.53 -11.53
N SER A 6 16.07 -9.24 -10.64
CA SER A 6 17.15 -10.16 -11.02
C SER A 6 16.65 -11.33 -11.86
N LEU A 7 15.47 -11.86 -11.57
CA LEU A 7 14.87 -12.92 -12.38
C LEU A 7 14.55 -12.42 -13.79
N GLY A 8 13.95 -11.23 -13.89
CA GLY A 8 13.65 -10.63 -15.18
C GLY A 8 14.88 -10.26 -15.98
N ALA A 9 15.95 -9.83 -15.34
CA ALA A 9 17.19 -9.43 -15.99
C ALA A 9 18.05 -10.62 -16.46
N LYS A 10 17.96 -11.76 -15.79
CA LYS A 10 18.79 -12.94 -16.10
C LYS A 10 18.48 -13.61 -17.40
N ASP A 11 17.32 -13.39 -17.95
CA ASP A 11 16.87 -14.11 -19.13
C ASP A 11 16.39 -13.15 -20.23
N ALA A 12 17.33 -12.36 -20.75
CA ALA A 12 17.04 -11.42 -21.84
C ALA A 12 16.69 -12.13 -23.15
N ALA A 13 17.14 -13.37 -23.35
CA ALA A 13 16.85 -14.16 -24.56
C ALA A 13 15.51 -14.86 -24.50
N ALA A 14 15.00 -15.14 -23.29
CA ALA A 14 13.66 -15.70 -23.04
C ALA A 14 12.99 -14.88 -21.94
N PRO A 15 12.33 -13.77 -22.27
CA PRO A 15 11.79 -12.82 -21.30
C PRO A 15 10.84 -13.53 -20.33
N LEU A 16 11.13 -13.39 -19.05
CA LEU A 16 10.32 -13.90 -17.96
C LEU A 16 9.37 -12.81 -17.49
N GLN A 17 8.09 -13.11 -17.51
CA GLN A 17 7.07 -12.24 -16.95
C GLN A 17 6.59 -12.83 -15.62
N VAL A 18 6.67 -12.01 -14.57
CA VAL A 18 6.27 -12.43 -13.22
C VAL A 18 5.10 -11.56 -12.76
N PHE A 19 4.02 -12.22 -12.34
CA PHE A 19 2.90 -11.59 -11.68
C PHE A 19 2.87 -12.06 -10.23
N MET A 20 2.64 -11.10 -9.32
CA MET A 20 2.58 -11.38 -7.90
C MET A 20 1.46 -10.59 -7.26
N THR A 21 0.72 -11.20 -6.35
CA THR A 21 -0.22 -10.49 -5.50
C THR A 21 0.42 -10.27 -4.14
N THR A 22 0.19 -9.12 -3.54
CA THR A 22 0.74 -8.79 -2.24
C THR A 22 -0.14 -7.79 -1.50
N HIS A 23 -0.11 -7.82 -0.20
CA HIS A 23 -0.61 -6.79 0.70
C HIS A 23 0.47 -6.40 1.72
N SER A 24 1.74 -6.59 1.34
CA SER A 24 2.88 -6.23 2.16
C SER A 24 3.33 -4.79 1.87
N PRO A 25 3.32 -3.88 2.85
CA PRO A 25 3.87 -2.53 2.67
C PRO A 25 5.34 -2.53 2.28
N VAL A 26 6.10 -3.48 2.79
CA VAL A 26 7.53 -3.61 2.47
C VAL A 26 7.73 -3.91 0.99
N ALA A 27 6.93 -4.82 0.44
CA ALA A 27 6.99 -5.14 -0.98
C ALA A 27 6.62 -3.93 -1.84
N LEU A 28 5.60 -3.17 -1.46
CA LEU A 28 5.16 -1.99 -2.20
C LEU A 28 6.23 -0.90 -2.28
N ARG A 29 7.04 -0.73 -1.25
CA ARG A 29 8.13 0.26 -1.23
C ARG A 29 9.18 -0.01 -2.30
N GLU A 30 9.35 -1.25 -2.72
CA GLU A 30 10.35 -1.66 -3.70
C GLU A 30 9.84 -1.56 -5.15
N LEU A 31 8.56 -1.28 -5.34
CA LEU A 31 7.94 -1.21 -6.65
C LEU A 31 7.81 0.23 -7.14
N SER A 32 7.80 0.39 -8.46
CA SER A 32 7.38 1.65 -9.08
C SER A 32 5.88 1.58 -9.40
N GLY A 33 5.26 2.75 -9.51
CA GLY A 33 3.83 2.83 -9.85
C GLY A 33 3.49 2.18 -11.18
N SER A 34 4.44 2.11 -12.12
CA SER A 34 4.26 1.43 -13.42
C SER A 34 4.15 -0.09 -13.30
N GLN A 35 4.65 -0.66 -12.21
CA GLN A 35 4.64 -2.09 -11.96
C GLN A 35 3.43 -2.51 -11.10
N LEU A 36 2.68 -1.55 -10.59
CA LEU A 36 1.64 -1.76 -9.60
C LEU A 36 0.24 -1.60 -10.19
N PHE A 37 -0.59 -2.61 -9.97
CA PHE A 37 -2.00 -2.57 -10.29
C PHE A 37 -2.80 -2.77 -9.01
N VAL A 38 -3.83 -1.94 -8.83
CA VAL A 38 -4.72 -2.02 -7.67
C VAL A 38 -5.96 -2.82 -8.08
N VAL A 39 -6.19 -3.91 -7.39
CA VAL A 39 -7.39 -4.74 -7.57
C VAL A 39 -8.41 -4.37 -6.51
N ARG A 40 -9.58 -3.98 -6.94
CA ARG A 40 -10.71 -3.68 -6.04
C ARG A 40 -11.84 -4.64 -6.30
N SER A 41 -12.43 -5.13 -5.23
CA SER A 41 -13.51 -6.07 -5.27
C SER A 41 -14.77 -5.44 -4.67
N ALA A 42 -15.85 -5.47 -5.41
CA ALA A 42 -17.18 -5.09 -4.95
C ALA A 42 -18.15 -6.27 -5.15
N PRO A 43 -19.33 -6.30 -4.49
CA PRO A 43 -20.19 -7.48 -4.50
C PRO A 43 -20.54 -8.06 -5.88
N GLN A 44 -20.57 -7.24 -6.92
CA GLN A 44 -20.90 -7.67 -8.27
C GLN A 44 -19.86 -7.24 -9.31
N ARG A 45 -18.70 -6.76 -8.86
CA ARG A 45 -17.77 -6.11 -9.77
C ARG A 45 -16.35 -6.17 -9.24
N HIS A 46 -15.43 -6.54 -10.11
CA HIS A 46 -14.00 -6.42 -9.84
C HIS A 46 -13.40 -5.40 -10.80
N SER A 47 -12.46 -4.61 -10.31
CA SER A 47 -11.73 -3.66 -11.14
C SER A 47 -10.24 -3.80 -10.93
N VAL A 48 -9.48 -3.60 -11.99
CA VAL A 48 -8.02 -3.58 -11.96
C VAL A 48 -7.59 -2.26 -12.60
N MET A 49 -6.86 -1.46 -11.86
CA MET A 49 -6.40 -0.15 -12.32
C MET A 49 -4.91 0.00 -12.06
N PRO A 50 -4.15 0.56 -13.02
CA PRO A 50 -2.76 0.90 -12.76
C PRO A 50 -2.69 1.99 -11.68
N ALA A 51 -1.69 1.90 -10.80
CA ALA A 51 -1.46 2.93 -9.80
C ALA A 51 -0.99 4.24 -10.41
N GLY A 52 -0.29 4.16 -11.56
CA GLY A 52 0.23 5.32 -12.24
C GLY A 52 1.65 5.68 -11.84
N GLU A 53 2.21 6.64 -12.55
CA GLU A 53 3.63 7.02 -12.41
C GLU A 53 3.81 8.46 -11.92
N THR A 54 2.78 9.08 -11.35
CA THR A 54 2.90 10.45 -10.86
C THR A 54 3.87 10.53 -9.69
N ASN A 55 4.42 11.71 -9.45
CA ASN A 55 5.33 11.93 -8.33
C ASN A 55 4.65 11.67 -6.99
N GLU A 56 3.36 11.99 -6.90
CA GLU A 56 2.55 11.74 -5.70
C GLU A 56 2.41 10.26 -5.41
N VAL A 57 2.14 9.44 -6.43
CA VAL A 57 2.06 7.99 -6.29
C VAL A 57 3.40 7.41 -5.84
N GLN A 58 4.49 7.81 -6.47
CA GLN A 58 5.83 7.34 -6.12
C GLN A 58 6.22 7.74 -4.70
N SER A 59 5.90 8.97 -4.30
CA SER A 59 6.17 9.45 -2.95
C SER A 59 5.36 8.66 -1.92
N THR A 60 4.09 8.41 -2.19
CA THR A 60 3.21 7.65 -1.29
C THR A 60 3.69 6.19 -1.16
N LEU A 61 4.09 5.56 -2.25
CA LEU A 61 4.63 4.20 -2.20
C LEU A 61 5.87 4.09 -1.31
N ARG A 62 6.70 5.11 -1.29
CA ARG A 62 7.93 5.11 -0.48
C ARG A 62 7.69 5.46 0.97
N LYS A 63 6.81 6.43 1.23
CA LYS A 63 6.58 6.97 2.58
C LYS A 63 5.47 6.25 3.32
N ASP A 64 4.34 6.04 2.65
CA ASP A 64 3.11 5.52 3.25
C ASP A 64 2.48 4.45 2.35
N PRO A 65 3.17 3.33 2.08
CA PRO A 65 2.64 2.29 1.18
C PRO A 65 1.35 1.68 1.69
N GLU A 66 1.09 1.72 2.99
CA GLU A 66 -0.14 1.23 3.61
C GLU A 66 -1.38 1.96 3.10
N ALA A 67 -1.24 3.17 2.56
CA ALA A 67 -2.34 3.90 1.94
C ALA A 67 -2.96 3.13 0.76
N PHE A 68 -2.15 2.37 0.02
CA PHE A 68 -2.65 1.56 -1.11
C PHE A 68 -3.40 0.31 -0.66
N LEU A 69 -3.18 -0.12 0.58
CA LEU A 69 -3.78 -1.32 1.14
C LEU A 69 -4.98 -1.02 2.03
N ALA A 70 -5.17 0.24 2.40
CA ALA A 70 -6.20 0.63 3.33
C ALA A 70 -7.58 0.68 2.68
N LYS A 71 -8.60 0.32 3.46
CA LYS A 71 -10.00 0.52 3.08
C LYS A 71 -10.46 1.95 3.31
N SER A 72 -9.88 2.61 4.30
CA SER A 72 -10.17 3.99 4.67
C SER A 72 -8.90 4.68 5.11
N ILE A 73 -8.77 5.95 4.78
CA ILE A 73 -7.57 6.72 5.07
C ILE A 73 -7.96 8.01 5.78
N ILE A 74 -7.25 8.32 6.86
CA ILE A 74 -7.28 9.63 7.48
C ILE A 74 -5.97 10.33 7.13
N VAL A 75 -6.08 11.41 6.37
CA VAL A 75 -4.94 12.20 5.94
C VAL A 75 -4.63 13.23 7.03
N CYS A 76 -3.38 13.21 7.48
CA CYS A 76 -2.85 14.11 8.51
C CYS A 76 -1.87 15.10 7.86
N GLU A 77 -1.71 16.27 8.47
CA GLU A 77 -0.78 17.27 7.97
C GLU A 77 0.68 16.85 8.10
N GLY A 78 1.00 16.13 9.16
CA GLY A 78 2.38 15.74 9.41
C GLY A 78 2.51 14.59 10.41
N ALA A 79 3.75 14.27 10.73
CA ALA A 79 4.09 13.14 11.60
C ALA A 79 3.51 13.28 13.02
N SER A 80 3.41 14.52 13.54
CA SER A 80 2.84 14.77 14.88
C SER A 80 1.38 14.37 14.93
N GLU A 81 0.61 14.73 13.91
CA GLU A 81 -0.82 14.41 13.82
C GLU A 81 -1.03 12.90 13.63
N VAL A 82 -0.18 12.25 12.83
CA VAL A 82 -0.21 10.79 12.68
C VAL A 82 0.06 10.11 14.02
N GLY A 83 1.08 10.56 14.74
CA GLY A 83 1.41 10.03 16.07
C GLY A 83 0.28 10.23 17.07
N PHE A 84 -0.33 11.39 17.07
CA PHE A 84 -1.49 11.71 17.93
C PHE A 84 -2.68 10.80 17.58
N ALA A 85 -2.98 10.64 16.30
CA ALA A 85 -4.10 9.80 15.85
C ALA A 85 -3.89 8.33 16.24
N ARG A 86 -2.66 7.83 16.11
CA ARG A 86 -2.32 6.47 16.54
C ARG A 86 -2.44 6.32 18.06
N GLY A 87 -2.05 7.32 18.81
CA GLY A 87 -2.22 7.35 20.27
C GLY A 87 -3.69 7.32 20.68
N LEU A 88 -4.52 8.12 20.01
CA LEU A 88 -5.97 8.09 20.20
C LEU A 88 -6.57 6.72 19.88
N ASP A 89 -6.11 6.09 18.82
CA ASP A 89 -6.57 4.75 18.44
C ASP A 89 -6.26 3.73 19.55
N GLN A 90 -5.06 3.76 20.09
CA GLN A 90 -4.68 2.89 21.22
C GLN A 90 -5.51 3.15 22.47
N TRP A 91 -5.72 4.43 22.80
CA TRP A 91 -6.57 4.80 23.92
C TRP A 91 -8.01 4.33 23.72
N TRP A 92 -8.52 4.49 22.52
CA TRP A 92 -9.86 4.03 22.11
C TRP A 92 -10.02 2.54 22.33
N VAL A 93 -9.02 1.76 21.91
CA VAL A 93 -8.99 0.30 22.11
C VAL A 93 -8.97 -0.04 23.61
N SER A 94 -8.23 0.73 24.43
CA SER A 94 -8.18 0.51 25.88
C SER A 94 -9.53 0.71 26.55
N LEU A 95 -10.45 1.46 25.94
CA LEU A 95 -11.82 1.64 26.41
C LEU A 95 -12.80 0.57 25.88
N GLY A 96 -12.30 -0.44 25.17
CA GLY A 96 -13.11 -1.51 24.61
C GLY A 96 -13.63 -1.28 23.20
N ALA A 97 -13.24 -0.16 22.55
CA ALA A 97 -13.58 0.12 21.18
C ALA A 97 -12.66 -0.66 20.21
N THR A 98 -13.08 -0.77 18.97
CA THR A 98 -12.29 -1.46 17.95
C THR A 98 -11.33 -0.48 17.26
N SER A 99 -10.09 -0.92 17.04
CA SER A 99 -9.06 -0.12 16.37
C SER A 99 -9.45 0.23 14.93
N PHE A 100 -9.27 1.49 14.55
CA PHE A 100 -9.39 1.92 13.16
C PHE A 100 -8.39 1.20 12.26
N LEU A 101 -7.17 1.00 12.74
CA LEU A 101 -6.13 0.26 12.00
C LEU A 101 -6.53 -1.20 11.80
N ALA A 102 -7.12 -1.84 12.81
CA ALA A 102 -7.57 -3.23 12.72
C ALA A 102 -8.72 -3.41 11.72
N HIS A 103 -9.49 -2.36 11.48
CA HIS A 103 -10.57 -2.36 10.48
C HIS A 103 -10.09 -2.01 9.06
N GLY A 104 -8.81 -1.97 8.84
CA GLY A 104 -8.23 -1.66 7.54
C GLY A 104 -8.09 -0.15 7.28
N GLY A 105 -8.06 0.65 8.32
CA GLY A 105 -7.77 2.07 8.23
C GLY A 105 -6.27 2.36 8.21
N ALA A 106 -5.91 3.53 7.73
CA ALA A 106 -4.54 4.04 7.79
C ALA A 106 -4.55 5.53 8.12
N TYR A 107 -3.55 5.95 8.88
CA TYR A 107 -3.24 7.36 9.11
C TYR A 107 -2.01 7.72 8.30
N VAL A 108 -2.13 8.65 7.38
CA VAL A 108 -1.05 9.06 6.48
C VAL A 108 -0.85 10.57 6.45
#